data_48adf46bc555b7736156c6576ae059cb
#
_entry.id   48adf46bc555b7736156c6576ae059cb
#
_cell.length_a   1.000
_cell.length_b   1.000
_cell.length_c   1.000
_cell.angle_alpha   90.00
_cell.angle_beta   90.00
_cell.angle_gamma   90.00
#
_symmetry.space_group_name_H-M   'P 1'
#
loop_
_entity.id
_entity.type
_entity.pdbx_description
1 polymer ?
#
loop_
_entity_poly.entity_id
_entity_poly.type
_entity_poly.pdbx_seq_one_letter_code
_entity_poly.pdbx_strand_id
1 'polypeptide(L)'
;MDIFCGLPSPSKRLDCALTIGNFDGVHRGHQALLAQLVGEAHRRGLPSCVMTFDPHPRAWFALRRGCSDQAPTRIGTLRDKAAELRRCGVDRLVIVRFDEAFARLTPQAFIDDVLCDALRVRHLLVGDDFRFGAGRAGDRTMLQQAGRLQGFDVASMPSHEVFGLRVSSSSVRDELARGNLAHAATLLGRPYGIGGRIVRGGGHGTRLGFPSLNLGLGPTVPAAQGTFVVRVKGPTGPMLPGMGCIGMQQAADGSATAMLRVHLFERPVYLGSESSLGQLMQVEFLHKLHAGQSLGSTESSREDVARHLLDARSWWTANHQLLAWATVRRPHVPVRGAWRNEARGLRLRGSGC
;
A
#
# COMPACT_ATOMS: atom_id res chain seq x y z
N MET A 1 15.36 -5.67 -4.42
CA MET A 1 14.23 -5.33 -5.29
C MET A 1 14.51 -3.97 -5.91
N ASP A 2 14.67 -3.94 -7.23
CA ASP A 2 14.79 -2.70 -8.00
C ASP A 2 13.42 -2.12 -8.28
N ILE A 3 13.30 -0.78 -8.22
CA ILE A 3 12.03 -0.09 -8.46
C ILE A 3 12.19 0.83 -9.66
N PHE A 4 11.31 0.67 -10.65
CA PHE A 4 11.24 1.47 -11.86
C PHE A 4 9.94 2.29 -11.85
N CYS A 5 10.07 3.61 -11.97
CA CYS A 5 8.94 4.50 -12.23
C CYS A 5 8.83 4.68 -13.74
N GLY A 6 7.87 4.01 -14.36
CA GLY A 6 7.78 3.81 -15.81
C GLY A 6 8.43 2.51 -16.28
N LEU A 7 8.37 2.26 -17.59
CA LEU A 7 9.02 1.10 -18.21
C LEU A 7 10.54 1.25 -18.16
N PRO A 8 11.30 0.15 -17.98
CA PRO A 8 12.76 0.20 -17.91
C PRO A 8 13.37 0.77 -19.19
N SER A 9 14.40 1.61 -19.05
CA SER A 9 15.20 2.07 -20.19
C SER A 9 15.88 0.89 -20.88
N PRO A 10 16.23 0.99 -22.18
CA PRO A 10 16.83 -0.12 -22.95
C PRO A 10 18.00 -0.79 -22.25
N SER A 11 18.89 -0.03 -21.60
CA SER A 11 20.05 -0.56 -20.87
C SER A 11 19.71 -1.33 -19.60
N LYS A 12 18.47 -1.25 -19.10
CA LYS A 12 17.99 -1.94 -17.89
C LYS A 12 16.96 -3.03 -18.18
N ARG A 13 16.70 -3.31 -19.46
CA ARG A 13 15.82 -4.38 -19.88
C ARG A 13 16.48 -5.73 -19.68
N LEU A 14 15.85 -6.61 -18.93
CA LEU A 14 16.32 -7.96 -18.67
C LEU A 14 15.15 -8.92 -18.82
N ASP A 15 15.44 -10.10 -19.32
CA ASP A 15 14.48 -11.19 -19.36
C ASP A 15 13.93 -11.43 -17.96
N CYS A 16 12.62 -11.65 -17.80
CA CYS A 16 12.00 -11.81 -16.48
C CYS A 16 10.80 -12.75 -16.47
N ALA A 17 10.48 -13.22 -15.26
CA ALA A 17 9.17 -13.79 -14.95
C ALA A 17 8.27 -12.68 -14.39
N LEU A 18 7.15 -12.43 -15.05
CA LEU A 18 6.28 -11.27 -14.78
C LEU A 18 4.94 -11.67 -14.18
N THR A 19 4.44 -10.87 -13.26
CA THR A 19 3.01 -10.80 -12.95
C THR A 19 2.51 -9.36 -13.00
N ILE A 20 1.23 -9.18 -13.30
CA ILE A 20 0.61 -7.87 -13.53
C ILE A 20 -0.61 -7.74 -12.63
N GLY A 21 -0.70 -6.66 -11.88
CA GLY A 21 -1.84 -6.41 -11.01
C GLY A 21 -1.74 -5.13 -10.19
N ASN A 22 -2.83 -4.78 -9.55
CA ASN A 22 -2.86 -3.59 -8.69
C ASN A 22 -2.16 -3.82 -7.35
N PHE A 23 -2.12 -5.03 -6.86
CA PHE A 23 -1.48 -5.44 -5.60
C PHE A 23 -1.79 -4.53 -4.41
N ASP A 24 -3.02 -3.98 -4.36
CA ASP A 24 -3.43 -3.12 -3.26
C ASP A 24 -3.59 -3.96 -1.99
N GLY A 25 -2.84 -3.58 -0.94
CA GLY A 25 -2.77 -4.29 0.33
C GLY A 25 -1.90 -5.54 0.34
N VAL A 26 -1.46 -6.08 -0.80
CA VAL A 26 -0.66 -7.33 -0.90
C VAL A 26 -1.20 -8.40 0.05
N HIS A 27 -2.49 -8.72 -0.10
CA HIS A 27 -3.23 -9.69 0.71
C HIS A 27 -2.78 -11.14 0.43
N ARG A 28 -3.23 -12.12 1.21
CA ARG A 28 -2.81 -13.53 1.10
C ARG A 28 -2.95 -14.12 -0.30
N GLY A 29 -3.99 -13.75 -1.05
CA GLY A 29 -4.11 -14.15 -2.45
C GLY A 29 -2.99 -13.61 -3.33
N HIS A 30 -2.60 -12.35 -3.14
CA HIS A 30 -1.42 -11.79 -3.81
C HIS A 30 -0.13 -12.47 -3.36
N GLN A 31 0.02 -12.76 -2.05
CA GLN A 31 1.21 -13.44 -1.52
C GLN A 31 1.38 -14.85 -2.10
N ALA A 32 0.29 -15.60 -2.26
CA ALA A 32 0.33 -16.92 -2.88
C ALA A 32 0.76 -16.85 -4.35
N LEU A 33 0.21 -15.92 -5.13
CA LEU A 33 0.60 -15.67 -6.51
C LEU A 33 2.06 -15.24 -6.63
N LEU A 34 2.52 -14.37 -5.73
CA LEU A 34 3.91 -13.92 -5.70
C LEU A 34 4.88 -15.05 -5.31
N ALA A 35 4.51 -15.92 -4.37
CA ALA A 35 5.31 -17.08 -4.00
C ALA A 35 5.48 -18.03 -5.20
N GLN A 36 4.42 -18.28 -5.98
CA GLN A 36 4.49 -19.07 -7.21
C GLN A 36 5.38 -18.38 -8.26
N LEU A 37 5.23 -17.08 -8.47
CA LEU A 37 6.04 -16.30 -9.40
C LEU A 37 7.54 -16.37 -9.05
N VAL A 38 7.89 -16.10 -7.78
CA VAL A 38 9.28 -16.10 -7.29
C VAL A 38 9.89 -17.49 -7.42
N GLY A 39 9.12 -18.54 -7.07
CA GLY A 39 9.56 -19.93 -7.23
C GLY A 39 9.82 -20.30 -8.69
N GLU A 40 8.94 -19.87 -9.60
CA GLU A 40 9.09 -20.12 -11.04
C GLU A 40 10.25 -19.33 -11.65
N ALA A 41 10.38 -18.06 -11.27
CA ALA A 41 11.51 -17.21 -11.65
C ALA A 41 12.85 -17.84 -11.28
N HIS A 42 12.96 -18.30 -10.02
CA HIS A 42 14.17 -18.95 -9.52
C HIS A 42 14.51 -20.23 -10.28
N ARG A 43 13.52 -21.11 -10.56
CA ARG A 43 13.73 -22.34 -11.35
C ARG A 43 14.23 -22.06 -12.77
N ARG A 44 13.86 -20.91 -13.35
CA ARG A 44 14.25 -20.52 -14.71
C ARG A 44 15.51 -19.65 -14.75
N GLY A 45 16.12 -19.31 -13.62
CA GLY A 45 17.25 -18.39 -13.54
C GLY A 45 16.88 -16.95 -13.96
N LEU A 46 15.61 -16.55 -13.77
CA LEU A 46 15.10 -15.24 -14.15
C LEU A 46 14.80 -14.37 -12.90
N PRO A 47 14.92 -13.04 -12.97
CA PRO A 47 14.40 -12.19 -11.93
C PRO A 47 12.86 -12.19 -11.96
N SER A 48 12.25 -12.25 -10.78
CA SER A 48 10.82 -12.04 -10.60
C SER A 48 10.47 -10.55 -10.75
N CYS A 49 9.44 -10.24 -11.55
CA CYS A 49 9.02 -8.89 -11.83
C CYS A 49 7.53 -8.72 -11.54
N VAL A 50 7.18 -7.63 -10.86
CA VAL A 50 5.80 -7.21 -10.67
C VAL A 50 5.57 -5.90 -11.43
N MET A 51 4.57 -5.87 -12.30
CA MET A 51 4.07 -4.64 -12.90
C MET A 51 2.80 -4.19 -12.17
N THR A 52 2.79 -2.95 -11.71
CA THR A 52 1.65 -2.31 -11.05
C THR A 52 1.42 -0.91 -11.59
N PHE A 53 0.32 -0.29 -11.22
CA PHE A 53 -0.14 0.98 -11.78
C PHE A 53 -0.27 2.04 -10.70
N ASP A 54 0.08 3.27 -11.04
CA ASP A 54 -0.21 4.45 -10.25
C ASP A 54 -0.51 5.64 -11.20
N PRO A 55 -1.71 6.28 -11.07
CA PRO A 55 -2.81 5.92 -10.17
C PRO A 55 -3.45 4.55 -10.47
N HIS A 56 -4.25 4.05 -9.53
CA HIS A 56 -5.01 2.82 -9.72
C HIS A 56 -5.97 2.95 -10.93
N PRO A 57 -6.02 2.01 -11.88
CA PRO A 57 -6.81 2.14 -13.10
C PRO A 57 -8.29 2.48 -12.84
N ARG A 58 -8.94 1.83 -11.88
CA ARG A 58 -10.35 2.14 -11.55
C ARG A 58 -10.51 3.55 -10.99
N ALA A 59 -9.53 4.04 -10.21
CA ALA A 59 -9.57 5.41 -9.70
C ALA A 59 -9.38 6.43 -10.83
N TRP A 60 -8.47 6.16 -11.77
CA TRP A 60 -8.26 7.00 -12.93
C TRP A 60 -9.51 7.10 -13.81
N PHE A 61 -10.17 5.96 -14.09
CA PHE A 61 -11.42 5.96 -14.86
C PHE A 61 -12.57 6.66 -14.12
N ALA A 62 -12.68 6.48 -12.79
CA ALA A 62 -13.71 7.14 -11.98
C ALA A 62 -13.54 8.66 -12.02
N LEU A 63 -12.30 9.15 -11.86
CA LEU A 63 -11.99 10.58 -11.94
C LEU A 63 -12.36 11.17 -13.31
N ARG A 64 -12.02 10.49 -14.42
CA ARG A 64 -12.35 10.96 -15.76
C ARG A 64 -13.84 10.99 -16.09
N ARG A 65 -14.62 10.16 -15.41
CA ARG A 65 -16.11 10.16 -15.54
C ARG A 65 -16.78 11.16 -14.62
N GLY A 66 -16.01 11.92 -13.82
CA GLY A 66 -16.58 12.81 -12.81
C GLY A 66 -17.21 12.09 -11.61
N CYS A 67 -16.94 10.79 -11.45
CA CYS A 67 -17.49 9.93 -10.39
C CYS A 67 -16.40 9.55 -9.39
N SER A 68 -15.71 10.52 -8.82
CA SER A 68 -14.59 10.30 -7.89
C SER A 68 -14.98 9.49 -6.66
N ASP A 69 -16.24 9.50 -6.25
CA ASP A 69 -16.84 8.70 -5.20
C ASP A 69 -16.81 7.18 -5.48
N GLN A 70 -16.79 6.80 -6.77
CA GLN A 70 -16.67 5.41 -7.19
C GLN A 70 -15.20 4.92 -7.27
N ALA A 71 -14.24 5.80 -7.02
CA ALA A 71 -12.84 5.40 -6.94
C ALA A 71 -12.62 4.45 -5.74
N PRO A 72 -11.90 3.33 -5.91
CA PRO A 72 -11.64 2.44 -4.79
C PRO A 72 -10.76 3.14 -3.76
N THR A 73 -11.13 3.03 -2.48
CA THR A 73 -10.27 3.44 -1.37
C THR A 73 -8.96 2.65 -1.38
N ARG A 74 -7.90 3.17 -0.76
CA ARG A 74 -6.58 2.54 -0.74
C ARG A 74 -6.34 1.82 0.57
N ILE A 75 -5.89 0.57 0.49
CA ILE A 75 -5.52 -0.23 1.67
C ILE A 75 -4.21 0.30 2.27
N GLY A 76 -3.26 0.69 1.43
CA GLY A 76 -1.98 1.23 1.85
C GLY A 76 -1.38 2.19 0.82
N THR A 77 -0.28 2.82 1.17
CA THR A 77 0.47 3.70 0.27
C THR A 77 1.24 2.88 -0.77
N LEU A 78 1.72 3.53 -1.84
CA LEU A 78 2.61 2.90 -2.81
C LEU A 78 3.88 2.37 -2.14
N ARG A 79 4.36 3.06 -1.12
CA ARG A 79 5.52 2.64 -0.30
C ARG A 79 5.23 1.35 0.46
N ASP A 80 4.06 1.24 1.09
CA ASP A 80 3.64 0.02 1.79
C ASP A 80 3.55 -1.15 0.81
N LYS A 81 2.97 -0.93 -0.37
CA LYS A 81 2.93 -1.92 -1.44
C LYS A 81 4.34 -2.39 -1.81
N ALA A 82 5.26 -1.47 -2.08
CA ALA A 82 6.63 -1.80 -2.44
C ALA A 82 7.36 -2.57 -1.33
N ALA A 83 7.14 -2.19 -0.07
CA ALA A 83 7.71 -2.89 1.09
C ALA A 83 7.20 -4.33 1.19
N GLU A 84 5.90 -4.55 1.00
CA GLU A 84 5.30 -5.89 1.07
C GLU A 84 5.71 -6.77 -0.13
N LEU A 85 5.79 -6.21 -1.34
CA LEU A 85 6.31 -6.95 -2.51
C LEU A 85 7.77 -7.39 -2.29
N ARG A 86 8.60 -6.51 -1.71
CA ARG A 86 9.97 -6.87 -1.33
C ARG A 86 10.01 -7.99 -0.31
N ARG A 87 9.10 -7.99 0.69
CA ARG A 87 8.99 -9.06 1.70
C ARG A 87 8.57 -10.39 1.08
N CYS A 88 7.79 -10.37 0.00
CA CYS A 88 7.43 -11.56 -0.77
C CYS A 88 8.57 -12.08 -1.66
N GLY A 89 9.75 -11.46 -1.66
CA GLY A 89 10.90 -11.90 -2.44
C GLY A 89 10.92 -11.42 -3.89
N VAL A 90 10.13 -10.42 -4.26
CA VAL A 90 10.12 -9.85 -5.62
C VAL A 90 11.44 -9.12 -5.89
N ASP A 91 12.05 -9.37 -7.05
CA ASP A 91 13.33 -8.76 -7.45
C ASP A 91 13.15 -7.41 -8.10
N ARG A 92 12.09 -7.22 -8.90
CA ARG A 92 11.85 -6.01 -9.69
C ARG A 92 10.39 -5.56 -9.58
N LEU A 93 10.19 -4.26 -9.35
CA LEU A 93 8.88 -3.61 -9.33
C LEU A 93 8.85 -2.52 -10.40
N VAL A 94 7.92 -2.65 -11.35
CA VAL A 94 7.66 -1.66 -12.40
C VAL A 94 6.34 -0.97 -12.08
N ILE A 95 6.40 0.33 -11.80
CA ILE A 95 5.24 1.16 -11.49
C ILE A 95 4.93 1.97 -12.76
N VAL A 96 3.92 1.54 -13.49
CA VAL A 96 3.52 2.21 -14.72
C VAL A 96 2.53 3.33 -14.39
N ARG A 97 2.78 4.51 -14.93
CA ARG A 97 1.80 5.60 -14.89
C ARG A 97 0.57 5.17 -15.71
N PHE A 98 -0.59 5.11 -15.02
CA PHE A 98 -1.84 4.81 -15.69
C PHE A 98 -2.49 6.13 -16.15
N ASP A 99 -2.27 6.46 -17.41
CA ASP A 99 -2.75 7.67 -18.06
C ASP A 99 -3.55 7.34 -19.33
N GLU A 100 -3.95 8.38 -20.07
CA GLU A 100 -4.68 8.24 -21.33
C GLU A 100 -3.94 7.41 -22.38
N ALA A 101 -2.64 7.65 -22.53
CA ALA A 101 -1.82 6.95 -23.52
C ALA A 101 -1.77 5.45 -23.20
N PHE A 102 -1.53 5.11 -21.93
CA PHE A 102 -1.49 3.71 -21.50
C PHE A 102 -2.87 3.04 -21.57
N ALA A 103 -3.94 3.76 -21.20
CA ALA A 103 -5.31 3.23 -21.22
C ALA A 103 -5.83 2.95 -22.65
N ARG A 104 -5.25 3.60 -23.67
CA ARG A 104 -5.59 3.41 -25.10
C ARG A 104 -4.75 2.36 -25.81
N LEU A 105 -3.75 1.79 -25.16
CA LEU A 105 -2.95 0.73 -25.80
C LEU A 105 -3.86 -0.41 -26.23
N THR A 106 -3.77 -0.77 -27.52
CA THR A 106 -4.46 -1.97 -28.01
C THR A 106 -3.88 -3.20 -27.31
N PRO A 107 -4.62 -4.32 -27.22
CA PRO A 107 -4.05 -5.55 -26.68
C PRO A 107 -2.77 -5.98 -27.38
N GLN A 108 -2.68 -5.83 -28.70
CA GLN A 108 -1.46 -6.17 -29.45
C GLN A 108 -0.29 -5.25 -29.07
N ALA A 109 -0.47 -3.94 -29.06
CA ALA A 109 0.56 -3.00 -28.66
C ALA A 109 1.05 -3.23 -27.21
N PHE A 110 0.13 -3.60 -26.31
CA PHE A 110 0.50 -3.98 -24.95
C PHE A 110 1.41 -5.24 -24.93
N ILE A 111 1.13 -6.24 -25.77
CA ILE A 111 1.97 -7.43 -25.89
C ILE A 111 3.34 -7.06 -26.48
N ASP A 112 3.36 -6.39 -27.62
CA ASP A 112 4.60 -6.12 -28.36
C ASP A 112 5.51 -5.12 -27.63
N ASP A 113 4.96 -3.95 -27.26
CA ASP A 113 5.77 -2.86 -26.74
C ASP A 113 6.07 -3.03 -25.23
N VAL A 114 5.09 -3.55 -24.44
CA VAL A 114 5.25 -3.63 -22.99
C VAL A 114 5.80 -4.97 -22.56
N LEU A 115 5.18 -6.08 -22.99
CA LEU A 115 5.60 -7.40 -22.52
C LEU A 115 6.89 -7.86 -23.20
N CYS A 116 6.95 -7.77 -24.54
CA CYS A 116 8.07 -8.31 -25.30
C CYS A 116 9.27 -7.35 -25.35
N ASP A 117 9.08 -6.09 -25.76
CA ASP A 117 10.17 -5.15 -25.89
C ASP A 117 10.66 -4.59 -24.55
N ALA A 118 9.78 -3.93 -23.79
CA ALA A 118 10.20 -3.21 -22.59
C ALA A 118 10.53 -4.13 -21.41
N LEU A 119 9.72 -5.18 -21.17
CA LEU A 119 9.87 -6.07 -20.02
C LEU A 119 10.55 -7.39 -20.35
N ARG A 120 10.69 -7.75 -21.63
CA ARG A 120 11.35 -8.97 -22.10
C ARG A 120 10.86 -10.21 -21.37
N VAL A 121 9.51 -10.37 -21.32
CA VAL A 121 8.86 -11.44 -20.57
C VAL A 121 9.22 -12.79 -21.15
N ARG A 122 9.61 -13.74 -20.29
CA ARG A 122 9.83 -15.16 -20.63
C ARG A 122 8.82 -16.06 -19.96
N HIS A 123 8.25 -15.62 -18.84
CA HIS A 123 7.17 -16.30 -18.16
C HIS A 123 6.19 -15.27 -17.62
N LEU A 124 4.92 -15.42 -17.90
CA LEU A 124 3.83 -14.55 -17.46
C LEU A 124 2.88 -15.34 -16.56
N LEU A 125 2.70 -14.92 -15.31
CA LEU A 125 1.74 -15.48 -14.37
C LEU A 125 0.64 -14.45 -14.10
N VAL A 126 -0.61 -14.78 -14.41
CA VAL A 126 -1.77 -13.89 -14.23
C VAL A 126 -2.92 -14.60 -13.51
N GLY A 127 -3.87 -13.84 -12.98
CA GLY A 127 -5.13 -14.40 -12.48
C GLY A 127 -6.04 -14.89 -13.62
N ASP A 128 -6.96 -15.78 -13.32
CA ASP A 128 -7.88 -16.35 -14.32
C ASP A 128 -8.78 -15.32 -14.98
N ASP A 129 -9.10 -14.23 -14.27
CA ASP A 129 -9.96 -13.14 -14.73
C ASP A 129 -9.18 -11.96 -15.36
N PHE A 130 -7.89 -12.18 -15.65
CA PHE A 130 -7.02 -11.14 -16.17
C PHE A 130 -7.47 -10.65 -17.54
N ARG A 131 -7.60 -9.33 -17.66
CA ARG A 131 -7.94 -8.64 -18.91
C ARG A 131 -7.03 -7.42 -19.07
N PHE A 132 -6.65 -7.11 -20.31
CA PHE A 132 -5.72 -6.03 -20.62
C PHE A 132 -6.06 -5.30 -21.91
N GLY A 133 -5.33 -4.21 -22.18
CA GLY A 133 -5.52 -3.37 -23.35
C GLY A 133 -6.78 -2.50 -23.27
N ALA A 134 -6.95 -1.65 -24.28
CA ALA A 134 -8.09 -0.74 -24.38
C ALA A 134 -9.42 -1.52 -24.32
N GLY A 135 -10.37 -1.01 -23.54
CA GLY A 135 -11.67 -1.67 -23.37
C GLY A 135 -11.61 -3.05 -22.70
N ARG A 136 -10.45 -3.46 -22.15
CA ARG A 136 -10.22 -4.83 -21.60
C ARG A 136 -10.40 -5.92 -22.66
N ALA A 137 -10.11 -5.62 -23.93
CA ALA A 137 -10.34 -6.50 -25.07
C ALA A 137 -9.39 -7.71 -25.10
N GLY A 138 -8.18 -7.59 -24.53
CA GLY A 138 -7.22 -8.67 -24.42
C GLY A 138 -7.57 -9.65 -23.30
N ASP A 139 -7.32 -10.93 -23.54
CA ASP A 139 -7.57 -12.01 -22.59
C ASP A 139 -6.41 -13.02 -22.53
N ARG A 140 -6.56 -14.05 -21.69
CA ARG A 140 -5.57 -15.11 -21.53
C ARG A 140 -5.31 -15.87 -22.83
N THR A 141 -6.33 -16.13 -23.64
CA THR A 141 -6.17 -16.86 -24.90
C THR A 141 -5.26 -16.10 -25.86
N MET A 142 -5.45 -14.78 -25.97
CA MET A 142 -4.59 -13.93 -26.78
C MET A 142 -3.14 -13.93 -26.26
N LEU A 143 -2.94 -13.88 -24.92
CA LEU A 143 -1.59 -13.98 -24.34
C LEU A 143 -0.92 -15.32 -24.65
N GLN A 144 -1.65 -16.44 -24.56
CA GLN A 144 -1.13 -17.77 -24.87
C GLN A 144 -0.74 -17.91 -26.35
N GLN A 145 -1.54 -17.34 -27.26
CA GLN A 145 -1.22 -17.31 -28.67
C GLN A 145 0.04 -16.47 -28.93
N ALA A 146 0.08 -15.27 -28.38
CA ALA A 146 1.25 -14.40 -28.49
C ALA A 146 2.51 -15.04 -27.86
N GLY A 147 2.38 -15.69 -26.71
CA GLY A 147 3.49 -16.38 -26.06
C GLY A 147 4.12 -17.48 -26.91
N ARG A 148 3.30 -18.25 -27.64
CA ARG A 148 3.80 -19.26 -28.61
C ARG A 148 4.59 -18.64 -29.76
N LEU A 149 4.20 -17.45 -30.20
CA LEU A 149 4.85 -16.73 -31.31
C LEU A 149 6.08 -15.96 -30.87
N GLN A 150 6.03 -15.34 -29.67
CA GLN A 150 7.04 -14.41 -29.15
C GLN A 150 8.03 -15.07 -28.16
N GLY A 151 7.82 -16.35 -27.83
CA GLY A 151 8.75 -17.13 -26.99
C GLY A 151 8.61 -16.87 -25.48
N PHE A 152 7.38 -16.68 -24.96
CA PHE A 152 7.11 -16.64 -23.52
C PHE A 152 5.96 -17.58 -23.12
N ASP A 153 6.06 -18.14 -21.91
CA ASP A 153 5.03 -18.98 -21.34
C ASP A 153 3.97 -18.19 -20.58
N VAL A 154 2.73 -18.64 -20.64
CA VAL A 154 1.62 -18.05 -19.89
C VAL A 154 1.01 -19.07 -18.95
N ALA A 155 1.08 -18.81 -17.65
CA ALA A 155 0.43 -19.56 -16.60
C ALA A 155 -0.68 -18.73 -15.96
N SER A 156 -1.69 -19.41 -15.42
CA SER A 156 -2.73 -18.75 -14.61
C SER A 156 -2.82 -19.37 -13.24
N MET A 157 -3.24 -18.54 -12.29
CA MET A 157 -3.52 -18.95 -10.93
C MET A 157 -4.99 -18.71 -10.63
N PRO A 158 -5.72 -19.72 -10.10
CA PRO A 158 -7.09 -19.54 -9.67
C PRO A 158 -7.18 -18.59 -8.47
N SER A 159 -8.38 -18.06 -8.23
CA SER A 159 -8.65 -17.24 -7.07
C SER A 159 -8.30 -17.97 -5.77
N HIS A 160 -7.59 -17.30 -4.87
CA HIS A 160 -7.18 -17.89 -3.59
C HIS A 160 -8.25 -17.69 -2.52
N GLU A 161 -8.51 -18.76 -1.78
CA GLU A 161 -9.43 -18.75 -0.63
C GLU A 161 -8.66 -18.95 0.68
N VAL A 162 -9.10 -18.26 1.73
CA VAL A 162 -8.63 -18.45 3.10
C VAL A 162 -9.85 -18.73 3.97
N PHE A 163 -9.87 -19.88 4.63
CA PHE A 163 -11.03 -20.35 5.43
C PHE A 163 -12.36 -20.36 4.65
N GLY A 164 -12.33 -20.78 3.36
CA GLY A 164 -13.50 -20.80 2.49
C GLY A 164 -13.99 -19.43 2.00
N LEU A 165 -13.25 -18.35 2.29
CA LEU A 165 -13.57 -17.01 1.82
C LEU A 165 -12.60 -16.58 0.73
N ARG A 166 -13.15 -16.11 -0.39
CA ARG A 166 -12.34 -15.53 -1.48
C ARG A 166 -11.61 -14.27 -0.98
N VAL A 167 -10.29 -14.32 -1.01
CA VAL A 167 -9.45 -13.18 -0.62
C VAL A 167 -9.31 -12.20 -1.76
N SER A 168 -9.77 -10.96 -1.56
CA SER A 168 -9.67 -9.89 -2.55
C SER A 168 -9.36 -8.54 -1.89
N SER A 169 -8.84 -7.58 -2.66
CA SER A 169 -8.68 -6.21 -2.14
C SER A 169 -10.01 -5.57 -1.75
N SER A 170 -11.12 -5.96 -2.39
CA SER A 170 -12.47 -5.48 -2.02
C SER A 170 -12.85 -5.99 -0.63
N SER A 171 -12.71 -7.29 -0.36
CA SER A 171 -13.00 -7.86 0.97
C SER A 171 -12.17 -7.20 2.07
N VAL A 172 -10.88 -6.92 1.80
CA VAL A 172 -10.02 -6.21 2.77
C VAL A 172 -10.52 -4.79 3.03
N ARG A 173 -10.92 -4.05 1.97
CA ARG A 173 -11.46 -2.68 2.13
C ARG A 173 -12.73 -2.67 2.93
N ASP A 174 -13.63 -3.62 2.69
CA ASP A 174 -14.90 -3.73 3.41
C ASP A 174 -14.67 -3.98 4.90
N GLU A 175 -13.75 -4.87 5.26
CA GLU A 175 -13.40 -5.13 6.67
C GLU A 175 -12.74 -3.91 7.33
N LEU A 176 -11.85 -3.20 6.63
CA LEU A 176 -11.23 -1.97 7.14
C LEU A 176 -12.24 -0.85 7.33
N ALA A 177 -13.18 -0.68 6.41
CA ALA A 177 -14.24 0.33 6.51
C ALA A 177 -15.14 0.07 7.73
N ARG A 178 -15.50 -1.20 7.98
CA ARG A 178 -16.24 -1.61 9.18
C ARG A 178 -15.42 -1.50 10.46
N GLY A 179 -14.09 -1.49 10.38
CA GLY A 179 -13.18 -1.50 11.53
C GLY A 179 -12.86 -2.90 12.05
N ASN A 180 -13.18 -3.95 11.29
CA ASN A 180 -12.88 -5.34 11.64
C ASN A 180 -11.41 -5.66 11.40
N LEU A 181 -10.52 -5.05 12.18
CA LEU A 181 -9.07 -5.15 11.99
C LEU A 181 -8.54 -6.59 12.10
N ALA A 182 -9.18 -7.43 12.93
CA ALA A 182 -8.80 -8.85 13.07
C ALA A 182 -9.07 -9.62 11.77
N HIS A 183 -10.24 -9.44 11.16
CA HIS A 183 -10.57 -10.06 9.88
C HIS A 183 -9.68 -9.49 8.75
N ALA A 184 -9.49 -8.17 8.70
CA ALA A 184 -8.57 -7.55 7.75
C ALA A 184 -7.15 -8.12 7.88
N ALA A 185 -6.66 -8.33 9.12
CA ALA A 185 -5.35 -8.94 9.37
C ALA A 185 -5.29 -10.41 8.89
N THR A 186 -6.37 -11.17 9.04
CA THR A 186 -6.48 -12.55 8.52
C THR A 186 -6.37 -12.57 7.00
N LEU A 187 -7.08 -11.68 6.29
CA LEU A 187 -7.01 -11.56 4.84
C LEU A 187 -5.65 -11.04 4.34
N LEU A 188 -5.05 -10.11 5.07
CA LEU A 188 -3.74 -9.54 4.76
C LEU A 188 -2.56 -10.48 5.13
N GLY A 189 -2.76 -11.43 6.04
CA GLY A 189 -1.69 -12.26 6.60
C GLY A 189 -0.76 -11.52 7.56
N ARG A 190 -1.13 -10.30 7.98
CA ARG A 190 -0.40 -9.44 8.92
C ARG A 190 -1.34 -8.40 9.53
N PRO A 191 -1.01 -7.82 10.68
CA PRO A 191 -1.71 -6.65 11.19
C PRO A 191 -1.78 -5.53 10.15
N TYR A 192 -2.90 -4.84 10.10
CA TYR A 192 -3.07 -3.68 9.24
C TYR A 192 -2.21 -2.52 9.71
N GLY A 193 -1.50 -1.89 8.78
CA GLY A 193 -0.68 -0.72 9.09
C GLY A 193 -0.39 0.10 7.85
N ILE A 194 -0.10 1.38 8.07
CA ILE A 194 0.22 2.36 7.02
C ILE A 194 1.53 3.06 7.37
N GLY A 195 2.41 3.17 6.38
CA GLY A 195 3.63 3.97 6.45
C GLY A 195 3.42 5.36 5.86
N GLY A 196 3.96 6.38 6.54
CA GLY A 196 3.93 7.75 6.07
C GLY A 196 5.14 8.56 6.55
N ARG A 197 5.41 9.66 5.86
CA ARG A 197 6.41 10.63 6.32
C ARG A 197 5.76 11.66 7.25
N ILE A 198 6.48 12.04 8.30
CA ILE A 198 6.05 13.14 9.16
C ILE A 198 6.05 14.42 8.32
N VAL A 199 4.91 15.08 8.28
CA VAL A 199 4.71 16.38 7.61
C VAL A 199 4.34 17.45 8.63
N ARG A 200 4.54 18.73 8.28
CA ARG A 200 4.05 19.83 9.11
C ARG A 200 2.52 19.76 9.20
N GLY A 201 2.02 19.81 10.41
CA GLY A 201 0.58 19.97 10.67
C GLY A 201 0.22 21.43 10.79
N GLY A 202 -1.08 21.74 10.71
CA GLY A 202 -1.62 23.10 10.90
C GLY A 202 -1.52 23.64 12.34
N GLY A 203 -0.76 23.00 13.23
CA GLY A 203 -0.57 23.44 14.61
C GLY A 203 -1.77 23.24 15.55
N HIS A 204 -2.88 22.66 15.05
CA HIS A 204 -4.10 22.48 15.84
C HIS A 204 -3.88 21.62 17.09
N GLY A 205 -3.15 20.51 16.98
CA GLY A 205 -2.87 19.63 18.12
C GLY A 205 -2.06 20.36 19.22
N THR A 206 -1.09 21.17 18.84
CA THR A 206 -0.28 21.96 19.78
C THR A 206 -1.13 23.05 20.45
N ARG A 207 -1.99 23.73 19.70
CA ARG A 207 -2.92 24.74 20.25
C ARG A 207 -3.91 24.14 21.24
N LEU A 208 -4.32 22.90 21.01
CA LEU A 208 -5.23 22.18 21.90
C LEU A 208 -4.53 21.55 23.11
N GLY A 209 -3.18 21.63 23.18
CA GLY A 209 -2.38 20.99 24.23
C GLY A 209 -2.11 19.50 24.03
N PHE A 210 -2.43 18.95 22.84
CA PHE A 210 -2.21 17.55 22.46
C PHE A 210 -1.29 17.46 21.24
N PRO A 211 0.02 17.54 21.42
CA PRO A 211 0.97 17.45 20.31
C PRO A 211 0.77 16.17 19.50
N SER A 212 0.78 16.29 18.19
CA SER A 212 0.53 15.17 17.28
C SER A 212 1.61 15.05 16.21
N LEU A 213 1.83 13.82 15.76
CA LEU A 213 2.56 13.51 14.53
C LEU A 213 1.55 13.49 13.39
N ASN A 214 1.83 14.20 12.29
CA ASN A 214 0.99 14.18 11.11
C ASN A 214 1.72 13.43 10.00
N LEU A 215 1.09 12.40 9.45
CA LEU A 215 1.64 11.57 8.39
C LEU A 215 0.84 11.82 7.11
N GLY A 216 1.49 12.36 6.08
CA GLY A 216 0.89 12.55 4.76
C GLY A 216 0.76 11.22 4.03
N LEU A 217 -0.44 10.89 3.55
CA LEU A 217 -0.75 9.63 2.86
C LEU A 217 -1.04 9.80 1.37
N GLY A 218 -1.14 11.06 0.90
CA GLY A 218 -1.45 11.37 -0.50
C GLY A 218 -2.94 11.67 -0.75
N PRO A 219 -3.34 11.86 -1.99
CA PRO A 219 -4.68 12.37 -2.32
C PRO A 219 -5.78 11.30 -2.31
N THR A 220 -5.45 10.03 -2.11
CA THR A 220 -6.42 8.94 -2.25
C THR A 220 -7.08 8.62 -0.92
N VAL A 221 -8.40 8.43 -0.93
CA VAL A 221 -9.18 8.08 0.26
C VAL A 221 -8.69 6.76 0.87
N PRO A 222 -8.29 6.73 2.15
CA PRO A 222 -7.86 5.50 2.81
C PRO A 222 -9.05 4.57 3.09
N ALA A 223 -8.81 3.25 3.04
CA ALA A 223 -9.84 2.24 3.31
C ALA A 223 -10.27 2.24 4.79
N ALA A 224 -9.33 2.47 5.70
CA ALA A 224 -9.65 2.69 7.11
C ALA A 224 -9.86 4.18 7.36
N GLN A 225 -10.94 4.53 8.03
CA GLN A 225 -11.26 5.90 8.43
C GLN A 225 -11.79 5.92 9.86
N GLY A 226 -11.48 6.99 10.60
CA GLY A 226 -11.91 7.19 11.97
C GLY A 226 -10.77 7.26 12.98
N THR A 227 -11.10 7.01 14.23
CA THR A 227 -10.19 7.04 15.37
C THR A 227 -9.88 5.63 15.86
N PHE A 228 -8.60 5.37 16.09
CA PHE A 228 -8.07 4.05 16.41
C PHE A 228 -7.06 4.11 17.54
N VAL A 229 -6.95 3.02 18.30
CA VAL A 229 -5.76 2.72 19.09
C VAL A 229 -4.68 2.22 18.13
N VAL A 230 -3.47 2.77 18.22
CA VAL A 230 -2.38 2.47 17.30
C VAL A 230 -1.07 2.21 18.01
N ARG A 231 -0.14 1.56 17.32
CA ARG A 231 1.29 1.53 17.67
C ARG A 231 2.09 2.17 16.56
N VAL A 232 3.05 3.01 16.93
CA VAL A 232 3.90 3.74 15.99
C VAL A 232 5.33 3.24 16.11
N LYS A 233 5.92 2.89 14.99
CA LYS A 233 7.33 2.54 14.87
C LYS A 233 8.06 3.59 14.06
N GLY A 234 9.08 4.20 14.65
CA GLY A 234 10.03 5.06 13.97
C GLY A 234 11.13 4.28 13.26
N PRO A 235 12.09 4.99 12.63
CA PRO A 235 13.28 4.38 12.04
C PRO A 235 14.11 3.59 13.06
N THR A 236 14.13 4.07 14.29
CA THR A 236 14.84 3.49 15.44
C THR A 236 13.92 3.51 16.66
N GLY A 237 14.20 2.65 17.64
CA GLY A 237 13.49 2.61 18.92
C GLY A 237 12.31 1.64 18.97
N PRO A 238 11.62 1.60 20.10
CA PRO A 238 10.48 0.72 20.34
C PRO A 238 9.23 1.18 19.60
N MET A 239 8.25 0.31 19.55
CA MET A 239 6.88 0.70 19.13
C MET A 239 6.20 1.49 20.27
N LEU A 240 5.67 2.64 19.94
CA LEU A 240 5.04 3.57 20.90
C LEU A 240 3.52 3.52 20.75
N PRO A 241 2.78 3.36 21.84
CA PRO A 241 1.33 3.39 21.79
C PRO A 241 0.79 4.81 21.62
N GLY A 242 -0.37 4.90 21.00
CA GLY A 242 -1.04 6.18 20.78
C GLY A 242 -2.45 6.02 20.24
N MET A 243 -3.07 7.17 20.00
CA MET A 243 -4.33 7.30 19.28
C MET A 243 -4.06 7.85 17.89
N GLY A 244 -4.60 7.21 16.87
CA GLY A 244 -4.50 7.63 15.47
C GLY A 244 -5.84 8.03 14.90
N CYS A 245 -5.93 9.23 14.29
CA CYS A 245 -7.09 9.65 13.52
C CYS A 245 -6.72 9.68 12.05
N ILE A 246 -7.44 8.92 11.22
CA ILE A 246 -7.19 8.82 9.78
C ILE A 246 -8.41 9.25 8.98
N GLY A 247 -8.20 10.08 7.96
CA GLY A 247 -9.24 10.59 7.09
C GLY A 247 -8.72 11.57 6.05
N MET A 248 -9.63 12.23 5.34
CA MET A 248 -9.31 13.27 4.39
C MET A 248 -9.24 14.63 5.10
N GLN A 249 -8.24 15.42 4.76
CA GLN A 249 -8.08 16.81 5.17
C GLN A 249 -8.17 17.70 3.95
N GLN A 250 -9.03 18.72 4.01
CA GLN A 250 -9.10 19.74 2.97
C GLN A 250 -8.03 20.81 3.21
N ALA A 251 -7.35 21.22 2.15
CA ALA A 251 -6.45 22.36 2.14
C ALA A 251 -7.22 23.64 1.77
N ALA A 252 -6.61 24.79 2.02
CA ALA A 252 -7.22 26.10 1.72
C ALA A 252 -7.50 26.32 0.22
N ASP A 253 -6.78 25.63 -0.66
CA ASP A 253 -6.95 25.64 -2.12
C ASP A 253 -8.07 24.71 -2.61
N GLY A 254 -8.80 24.06 -1.70
CA GLY A 254 -9.87 23.12 -2.02
C GLY A 254 -9.39 21.69 -2.33
N SER A 255 -8.08 21.45 -2.39
CA SER A 255 -7.55 20.10 -2.55
C SER A 255 -7.76 19.26 -1.29
N ALA A 256 -7.97 17.96 -1.46
CA ALA A 256 -8.13 17.03 -0.34
C ALA A 256 -6.96 16.03 -0.30
N THR A 257 -6.39 15.86 0.88
CA THR A 257 -5.27 14.94 1.10
C THR A 257 -5.56 14.03 2.27
N ALA A 258 -5.27 12.74 2.12
CA ALA A 258 -5.38 11.80 3.22
C ALA A 258 -4.28 12.06 4.24
N MET A 259 -4.67 12.10 5.51
CA MET A 259 -3.81 12.38 6.64
C MET A 259 -4.05 11.36 7.74
N LEU A 260 -2.97 10.92 8.37
CA LEU A 260 -3.04 10.18 9.63
C LEU A 260 -2.39 11.05 10.71
N ARG A 261 -3.21 11.50 11.66
CA ARG A 261 -2.75 12.24 12.84
C ARG A 261 -2.63 11.29 14.00
N VAL A 262 -1.46 11.25 14.65
CA VAL A 262 -1.21 10.37 15.79
C VAL A 262 -0.85 11.18 17.02
N HIS A 263 -1.56 10.95 18.11
CA HIS A 263 -1.26 11.43 19.45
C HIS A 263 -0.64 10.29 20.25
N LEU A 264 0.65 10.38 20.54
CA LEU A 264 1.34 9.36 21.35
C LEU A 264 0.93 9.51 22.82
N PHE A 265 0.79 8.38 23.53
CA PHE A 265 0.47 8.40 24.96
C PHE A 265 1.63 8.95 25.78
N GLU A 266 2.85 8.59 25.38
CA GLU A 266 4.10 9.15 25.90
C GLU A 266 4.91 9.65 24.72
N ARG A 267 5.38 10.87 24.80
CA ARG A 267 6.11 11.49 23.69
C ARG A 267 7.60 11.46 24.00
N PRO A 268 8.37 10.66 23.26
CA PRO A 268 9.82 10.75 23.34
C PRO A 268 10.31 12.12 22.86
N VAL A 269 11.31 12.66 23.52
CA VAL A 269 11.87 13.99 23.25
C VAL A 269 12.30 14.16 21.79
N TYR A 270 12.77 13.07 21.15
CA TYR A 270 13.24 13.06 19.76
C TYR A 270 12.12 13.07 18.70
N LEU A 271 10.86 12.80 19.09
CA LEU A 271 9.72 12.85 18.19
C LEU A 271 8.95 14.17 18.34
N GLY A 272 8.77 14.87 17.24
CA GLY A 272 7.99 16.10 17.15
C GLY A 272 8.82 17.39 17.25
N SER A 273 10.14 17.30 17.22
CA SER A 273 11.03 18.41 16.88
C SER A 273 11.07 18.60 15.36
N GLU A 274 11.55 19.73 14.87
CA GLU A 274 11.76 19.96 13.43
C GLU A 274 12.65 18.89 12.78
N SER A 275 13.57 18.30 13.55
CA SER A 275 14.43 17.19 13.12
C SER A 275 13.66 15.88 12.79
N SER A 276 12.42 15.74 13.25
CA SER A 276 11.59 14.58 12.92
C SER A 276 10.81 14.71 11.59
N LEU A 277 10.75 15.91 11.00
CA LEU A 277 10.10 16.13 9.72
C LEU A 277 10.75 15.30 8.61
N GLY A 278 9.91 14.70 7.77
CA GLY A 278 10.35 13.83 6.68
C GLY A 278 10.75 12.42 7.11
N GLN A 279 10.89 12.12 8.42
CA GLN A 279 11.14 10.77 8.89
C GLN A 279 9.99 9.84 8.54
N LEU A 280 10.34 8.60 8.18
CA LEU A 280 9.36 7.56 7.84
C LEU A 280 8.89 6.88 9.13
N MET A 281 7.59 6.87 9.34
CA MET A 281 6.93 6.18 10.45
C MET A 281 6.05 5.06 9.91
N GLN A 282 5.95 3.98 10.65
CA GLN A 282 4.99 2.90 10.41
C GLN A 282 3.97 2.89 11.54
N VAL A 283 2.69 2.95 11.20
CA VAL A 283 1.58 2.94 12.17
C VAL A 283 0.78 1.67 12.00
N GLU A 284 0.70 0.86 13.05
CA GLU A 284 -0.12 -0.35 13.13
C GLU A 284 -1.42 -0.03 13.86
N PHE A 285 -2.54 -0.43 13.28
CA PHE A 285 -3.88 -0.19 13.82
C PHE A 285 -4.32 -1.40 14.65
N LEU A 286 -4.71 -1.16 15.89
CA LEU A 286 -5.02 -2.21 16.86
C LEU A 286 -6.52 -2.36 17.12
N HIS A 287 -7.23 -1.24 17.28
CA HIS A 287 -8.65 -1.23 17.60
C HIS A 287 -9.30 0.05 17.07
N LYS A 288 -10.51 -0.07 16.50
CA LYS A 288 -11.31 1.08 16.09
C LYS A 288 -12.12 1.58 17.26
N LEU A 289 -11.96 2.85 17.63
CA LEU A 289 -12.71 3.48 18.71
C LEU A 289 -13.99 4.15 18.20
N HIS A 290 -13.85 4.98 17.18
CA HIS A 290 -14.96 5.78 16.65
C HIS A 290 -14.97 5.77 15.12
N ALA A 291 -16.16 5.82 14.54
CA ALA A 291 -16.35 6.05 13.11
C ALA A 291 -15.90 7.46 12.73
N GLY A 292 -15.51 7.66 11.45
CA GLY A 292 -14.81 8.85 11.00
C GLY A 292 -15.51 10.16 11.32
N GLN A 293 -14.76 11.05 11.95
CA GLN A 293 -14.95 12.49 11.79
C GLN A 293 -13.92 13.00 10.76
N SER A 294 -14.33 13.94 9.90
CA SER A 294 -13.42 14.61 8.98
C SER A 294 -12.28 15.24 9.79
N LEU A 295 -11.03 14.91 9.47
CA LEU A 295 -9.85 15.53 10.11
C LEU A 295 -9.76 17.05 9.92
N GLY A 296 -10.65 17.60 9.12
CA GLY A 296 -10.70 19.02 8.75
C GLY A 296 -11.88 19.80 9.33
N SER A 297 -12.78 19.15 10.07
CA SER A 297 -13.78 19.96 10.78
C SER A 297 -13.06 20.74 11.88
N THR A 298 -13.13 22.06 11.79
CA THR A 298 -12.75 23.04 12.81
C THR A 298 -13.48 22.82 14.16
N GLU A 299 -14.33 21.82 14.21
CA GLU A 299 -15.26 21.49 15.29
C GLU A 299 -14.84 20.35 16.19
N SER A 300 -13.70 19.67 15.97
CA SER A 300 -13.18 18.79 17.02
C SER A 300 -12.74 19.65 18.20
N SER A 301 -13.59 19.76 19.19
CA SER A 301 -13.28 20.52 20.38
C SER A 301 -12.10 19.89 21.13
N ARG A 302 -11.41 20.66 21.95
CA ARG A 302 -10.38 20.13 22.85
C ARG A 302 -10.91 18.98 23.69
N GLU A 303 -12.19 19.06 24.07
CA GLU A 303 -12.90 18.05 24.86
C GLU A 303 -13.08 16.73 24.08
N ASP A 304 -13.40 16.78 22.79
CA ASP A 304 -13.52 15.57 21.97
C ASP A 304 -12.19 14.84 21.83
N VAL A 305 -11.12 15.57 21.56
CA VAL A 305 -9.77 14.98 21.48
C VAL A 305 -9.35 14.40 22.82
N ALA A 306 -9.62 15.09 23.93
CA ALA A 306 -9.33 14.62 25.28
C ALA A 306 -10.10 13.34 25.61
N ARG A 307 -11.39 13.31 25.31
CA ARG A 307 -12.24 12.14 25.52
C ARG A 307 -11.75 10.94 24.72
N HIS A 308 -11.50 11.11 23.41
CA HIS A 308 -10.98 10.02 22.57
C HIS A 308 -9.59 9.52 23.03
N LEU A 309 -8.74 10.41 23.56
CA LEU A 309 -7.46 10.01 24.16
C LEU A 309 -7.63 9.18 25.43
N LEU A 310 -8.62 9.52 26.28
CA LEU A 310 -8.94 8.75 27.46
C LEU A 310 -9.46 7.36 27.08
N ASP A 311 -10.36 7.26 26.11
CA ASP A 311 -10.88 5.99 25.59
C ASP A 311 -9.75 5.12 25.06
N ALA A 312 -8.84 5.72 24.26
CA ALA A 312 -7.69 5.02 23.71
C ALA A 312 -6.73 4.49 24.78
N ARG A 313 -6.46 5.30 25.81
CA ARG A 313 -5.61 4.91 26.95
C ARG A 313 -6.25 3.80 27.77
N SER A 314 -7.55 3.89 28.05
CA SER A 314 -8.31 2.89 28.78
C SER A 314 -8.28 1.53 28.06
N TRP A 315 -8.53 1.54 26.75
CA TRP A 315 -8.43 0.33 25.92
C TRP A 315 -7.01 -0.24 25.95
N TRP A 316 -5.99 0.60 25.77
CA TRP A 316 -4.59 0.17 25.81
C TRP A 316 -4.22 -0.50 27.13
N THR A 317 -4.56 0.14 28.25
CA THR A 317 -4.27 -0.38 29.59
C THR A 317 -4.90 -1.76 29.81
N ALA A 318 -6.13 -1.96 29.32
CA ALA A 318 -6.83 -3.23 29.45
C ALA A 318 -6.29 -4.35 28.53
N ASN A 319 -5.66 -4.00 27.39
CA ASN A 319 -5.39 -4.98 26.32
C ASN A 319 -3.90 -5.15 25.98
N HIS A 320 -3.00 -4.26 26.40
CA HIS A 320 -1.60 -4.24 25.92
C HIS A 320 -0.81 -5.50 26.29
N GLN A 321 -1.11 -6.15 27.42
CA GLN A 321 -0.46 -7.40 27.82
C GLN A 321 -0.77 -8.54 26.86
N LEU A 322 -2.01 -8.65 26.38
CA LEU A 322 -2.40 -9.64 25.37
C LEU A 322 -1.68 -9.43 24.04
N LEU A 323 -1.42 -8.17 23.67
CA LEU A 323 -0.70 -7.83 22.46
C LEU A 323 0.80 -8.21 22.53
N ALA A 324 1.41 -8.16 23.71
CA ALA A 324 2.80 -8.60 23.91
C ALA A 324 2.97 -10.09 23.61
N TRP A 325 2.03 -10.93 24.01
CA TRP A 325 2.02 -12.37 23.71
C TRP A 325 1.85 -12.69 22.23
N ALA A 326 1.04 -11.94 21.49
CA ALA A 326 0.82 -12.13 20.06
C ALA A 326 2.06 -11.77 19.22
N THR A 327 2.92 -10.90 19.72
CA THR A 327 4.14 -10.47 19.03
C THR A 327 5.28 -11.52 19.14
N VAL A 328 5.33 -12.29 20.22
CA VAL A 328 6.37 -13.30 20.48
C VAL A 328 6.19 -14.56 19.61
N ARG A 329 4.99 -14.84 19.11
CA ARG A 329 4.69 -16.03 18.29
C ARG A 329 4.79 -15.81 16.77
N ARG A 330 5.37 -14.72 16.30
CA ARG A 330 5.62 -14.57 14.84
C ARG A 330 6.79 -15.47 14.44
N PRO A 331 6.62 -16.45 13.53
CA PRO A 331 7.77 -17.16 12.98
C PRO A 331 8.66 -16.12 12.31
N HIS A 332 9.88 -16.03 12.77
CA HIS A 332 10.93 -15.23 12.17
C HIS A 332 11.21 -15.85 10.78
N VAL A 333 10.64 -15.31 9.73
CA VAL A 333 11.19 -15.52 8.39
C VAL A 333 12.49 -14.72 8.38
N PRO A 334 13.67 -15.36 8.28
CA PRO A 334 14.92 -14.64 8.34
C PRO A 334 15.01 -13.71 7.13
N VAL A 335 14.89 -12.43 7.37
CA VAL A 335 15.22 -11.38 6.40
C VAL A 335 16.74 -11.38 6.29
N ARG A 336 17.31 -12.11 5.33
CA ARG A 336 18.69 -11.92 4.92
C ARG A 336 18.82 -10.54 4.31
N GLY A 337 19.49 -9.64 5.01
CA GLY A 337 19.82 -8.31 4.50
C GLY A 337 19.62 -7.22 5.55
N ALA A 338 20.68 -6.92 6.27
CA ALA A 338 20.78 -5.76 7.14
C ALA A 338 20.41 -4.49 6.37
N TRP A 339 19.55 -3.67 6.96
CA TRP A 339 19.31 -2.30 6.54
C TRP A 339 20.61 -1.51 6.65
N ARG A 340 21.44 -1.49 5.61
CA ARG A 340 22.44 -0.43 5.50
C ARG A 340 21.71 0.86 5.20
N ASN A 341 22.02 1.88 5.98
CA ASN A 341 21.59 3.26 5.79
C ASN A 341 22.02 3.76 4.41
N GLU A 342 21.26 3.49 3.38
CA GLU A 342 21.30 4.22 2.12
C GLU A 342 20.20 5.29 2.13
N ALA A 343 20.35 6.21 3.08
CA ALA A 343 19.61 7.47 3.11
C ALA A 343 20.17 8.46 2.07
N ARG A 344 20.78 7.98 1.00
CA ARG A 344 21.24 8.82 -0.12
C ARG A 344 20.59 8.33 -1.41
N GLY A 345 19.56 9.08 -1.87
CA GLY A 345 19.22 9.03 -3.29
C GLY A 345 17.81 8.77 -3.72
N LEU A 346 16.79 8.73 -2.86
CA LEU A 346 15.41 8.86 -3.33
C LEU A 346 14.97 10.34 -3.25
N ARG A 347 15.71 11.22 -3.89
CA ARG A 347 15.12 12.45 -4.42
C ARG A 347 14.26 12.00 -5.60
N LEU A 348 12.96 11.92 -5.40
CA LEU A 348 12.02 12.13 -6.49
C LEU A 348 12.40 13.52 -7.02
N ARG A 349 13.13 13.57 -8.12
CA ARG A 349 13.27 14.82 -8.88
C ARG A 349 11.84 15.20 -9.25
N GLY A 350 11.31 16.21 -8.57
CA GLY A 350 10.19 16.98 -9.04
C GLY A 350 10.61 17.63 -10.36
N SER A 351 10.31 16.97 -11.43
CA SER A 351 10.20 17.54 -12.76
C SER A 351 8.95 16.91 -13.32
N GLY A 352 7.90 17.74 -13.35
CA GLY A 352 6.66 17.61 -14.08
C GLY A 352 6.45 16.29 -14.81
N CYS A 353 5.68 15.44 -14.22
CA CYS A 353 4.77 14.52 -14.87
C CYS A 353 3.49 14.43 -14.02
#